data_d519495d1242818abf63b375edb0a490
#
_entry.id   d519495d1242818abf63b375edb0a490
#
_cell.length_a   1.000
_cell.length_b   1.000
_cell.length_c   1.000
_cell.angle_alpha   90.00
_cell.angle_beta   90.00
_cell.angle_gamma   90.00
#
_symmetry.space_group_name_H-M   'P 1'
#
loop_
_entity.id
_entity.type
_entity.pdbx_description
1 polymer ?
#
loop_
_entity_poly.entity_id
_entity_poly.type
_entity_poly.pdbx_seq_one_letter_code
_entity_poly.pdbx_strand_id
1 'polypeptide(L)'
;FKGTKLSGAKEREDLGNRSDEELLEEAASLAAEADTVILTLGEHPQQSGEGGARTDLTLPACQLRLLETVYQSCKNVVVLLFSGRPLAVKEAAERASAILAVWFPGTEGGNAAADILSGDVNPSGRLAMSFPYCTGQEPLCYSHLPTGRPSVKGSENRFTSAYLDAPVEPLFPFGYGLSYTEFRYRDVRVSSSRIETGGEVTVRGMVKNTGGTEILHSGRQIRDGAGAVLDLCRRLGNRDVQSRVK
;
A
#
# COMPACT_ATOMS: atom_id res chain seq x y z
N PHE A 1 -19.56 12.66 0.94
CA PHE A 1 -18.94 13.15 2.19
C PHE A 1 -19.92 13.91 3.09
N LYS A 2 -21.23 13.54 3.11
CA LYS A 2 -22.13 14.02 4.15
C LYS A 2 -21.61 13.51 5.50
N GLY A 3 -21.31 14.43 6.42
CA GLY A 3 -21.07 14.10 7.83
C GLY A 3 -19.69 14.39 8.41
N THR A 4 -18.75 14.96 7.69
CA THR A 4 -17.53 15.49 8.29
C THR A 4 -17.62 17.02 8.39
N LYS A 5 -17.27 17.59 9.57
CA LYS A 5 -17.15 19.04 9.76
C LYS A 5 -16.14 19.72 8.80
N LEU A 6 -15.52 18.94 7.93
CA LEU A 6 -14.56 19.35 6.90
C LEU A 6 -15.17 19.41 5.50
N SER A 7 -16.48 19.24 5.35
CA SER A 7 -17.17 19.47 4.08
C SER A 7 -17.29 20.96 3.78
N GLY A 8 -16.16 21.65 3.70
CA GLY A 8 -16.08 22.94 2.98
C GLY A 8 -16.10 22.76 1.47
N ALA A 9 -16.14 21.52 0.98
CA ALA A 9 -16.52 21.21 -0.37
C ALA A 9 -18.00 21.61 -0.52
N LYS A 10 -18.29 22.59 -1.35
CA LYS A 10 -19.67 22.85 -1.83
C LYS A 10 -20.29 21.49 -2.12
N GLU A 11 -21.40 21.19 -1.47
CA GLU A 11 -22.21 20.04 -1.85
C GLU A 11 -22.35 20.10 -3.36
N ARG A 12 -22.06 19.01 -4.03
CA ARG A 12 -22.25 18.98 -5.48
C ARG A 12 -23.74 19.15 -5.71
N GLU A 13 -24.11 20.27 -6.31
CA GLU A 13 -25.49 20.59 -6.66
C GLU A 13 -26.15 19.51 -7.55
N ASP A 14 -25.30 18.69 -8.20
CA ASP A 14 -25.68 17.60 -9.10
C ASP A 14 -26.23 16.34 -8.41
N LEU A 15 -26.02 16.15 -7.10
CA LEU A 15 -26.58 15.00 -6.36
C LEU A 15 -28.03 15.24 -5.91
N GLY A 16 -28.53 16.48 -5.96
CA GLY A 16 -29.89 16.83 -5.53
C GLY A 16 -30.15 16.52 -4.06
N ASN A 17 -31.41 16.29 -3.70
CA ASN A 17 -31.86 15.92 -2.35
C ASN A 17 -31.92 14.39 -2.15
N ARG A 18 -31.12 13.62 -2.88
CA ARG A 18 -31.12 12.15 -2.79
C ARG A 18 -30.56 11.68 -1.44
N SER A 19 -31.22 10.67 -0.89
CA SER A 19 -30.77 10.04 0.35
C SER A 19 -29.51 9.17 0.13
N ASP A 20 -28.81 8.84 1.21
CA ASP A 20 -27.68 7.91 1.14
C ASP A 20 -28.16 6.52 0.68
N GLU A 21 -29.37 6.11 1.06
CA GLU A 21 -29.99 4.85 0.68
C GLU A 21 -30.24 4.79 -0.84
N GLU A 22 -30.83 5.83 -1.43
CA GLU A 22 -31.04 5.92 -2.88
C GLU A 22 -29.74 5.88 -3.68
N LEU A 23 -28.68 6.53 -3.16
CA LEU A 23 -27.35 6.50 -3.79
C LEU A 23 -26.68 5.11 -3.68
N LEU A 24 -26.88 4.41 -2.58
CA LEU A 24 -26.36 3.05 -2.40
C LEU A 24 -27.12 2.03 -3.25
N GLU A 25 -28.44 2.16 -3.40
CA GLU A 25 -29.25 1.31 -4.29
C GLU A 25 -28.83 1.49 -5.75
N GLU A 26 -28.61 2.72 -6.19
CA GLU A 26 -28.06 3.00 -7.53
C GLU A 26 -26.69 2.35 -7.71
N ALA A 27 -25.79 2.52 -6.74
CA ALA A 27 -24.46 1.92 -6.80
C ALA A 27 -24.53 0.39 -6.86
N ALA A 28 -25.43 -0.24 -6.11
CA ALA A 28 -25.66 -1.68 -6.14
C ALA A 28 -26.17 -2.15 -7.52
N SER A 29 -27.11 -1.40 -8.09
CA SER A 29 -27.67 -1.71 -9.42
C SER A 29 -26.61 -1.64 -10.50
N LEU A 30 -25.83 -0.56 -10.55
CA LEU A 30 -24.73 -0.40 -11.49
C LEU A 30 -23.64 -1.47 -11.31
N ALA A 31 -23.34 -1.82 -10.06
CA ALA A 31 -22.35 -2.86 -9.76
C ALA A 31 -22.81 -4.25 -10.23
N ALA A 32 -24.12 -4.55 -10.16
CA ALA A 32 -24.66 -5.83 -10.59
C ALA A 32 -24.56 -6.05 -12.12
N GLU A 33 -24.49 -4.98 -12.90
CA GLU A 33 -24.34 -5.02 -14.36
C GLU A 33 -22.87 -5.00 -14.81
N ALA A 34 -21.93 -4.80 -13.90
CA ALA A 34 -20.51 -4.63 -14.21
C ALA A 34 -19.71 -5.93 -14.00
N ASP A 35 -18.79 -6.24 -14.91
CA ASP A 35 -17.78 -7.31 -14.74
C ASP A 35 -16.74 -6.96 -13.69
N THR A 36 -16.42 -5.67 -13.56
CA THR A 36 -15.44 -5.13 -12.63
C THR A 36 -15.88 -3.74 -12.18
N VAL A 37 -15.82 -3.50 -10.87
CA VAL A 37 -16.09 -2.18 -10.30
C VAL A 37 -14.81 -1.56 -9.78
N ILE A 38 -14.51 -0.34 -10.20
CA ILE A 38 -13.40 0.46 -9.69
C ILE A 38 -13.96 1.47 -8.69
N LEU A 39 -13.57 1.33 -7.42
CA LEU A 39 -13.94 2.25 -6.35
C LEU A 39 -12.79 3.19 -6.00
N THR A 40 -13.04 4.49 -6.01
CA THR A 40 -12.12 5.50 -5.47
C THR A 40 -12.49 5.79 -4.03
N LEU A 41 -11.63 5.37 -3.09
CA LEU A 41 -11.83 5.53 -1.66
C LEU A 41 -10.64 6.27 -1.04
N GLY A 42 -10.81 6.77 0.17
CA GLY A 42 -9.71 7.37 0.91
C GLY A 42 -10.04 8.69 1.59
N GLU A 43 -9.03 9.53 1.77
CA GLU A 43 -9.13 10.83 2.43
C GLU A 43 -9.35 11.95 1.43
N HIS A 44 -10.16 12.94 1.84
CA HIS A 44 -10.19 14.22 1.15
C HIS A 44 -8.86 14.97 1.41
N PRO A 45 -8.33 15.78 0.47
CA PRO A 45 -7.09 16.52 0.67
C PRO A 45 -7.04 17.36 1.95
N GLN A 46 -8.17 17.90 2.41
CA GLN A 46 -8.27 18.66 3.66
C GLN A 46 -8.21 17.79 4.94
N GLN A 47 -8.26 16.48 4.82
CA GLN A 47 -8.12 15.54 5.95
C GLN A 47 -6.67 15.13 6.19
N SER A 48 -5.74 15.59 5.35
CA SER A 48 -4.31 15.29 5.42
C SER A 48 -3.48 16.56 5.28
N GLY A 49 -2.24 16.54 5.78
CA GLY A 49 -1.34 17.68 5.78
C GLY A 49 -1.44 18.51 7.06
N GLU A 50 -1.08 19.81 6.96
CA GLU A 50 -1.09 20.71 8.11
C GLU A 50 -2.51 20.86 8.69
N GLY A 51 -2.64 20.69 10.00
CA GLY A 51 -3.93 20.72 10.69
C GLY A 51 -4.82 19.50 10.46
N GLY A 52 -4.37 18.51 9.69
CA GLY A 52 -5.11 17.30 9.33
C GLY A 52 -4.82 16.08 10.23
N ALA A 53 -4.54 16.27 11.53
CA ALA A 53 -4.32 15.16 12.45
C ALA A 53 -5.60 14.35 12.67
N ARG A 54 -5.48 13.01 12.70
CA ARG A 54 -6.60 12.08 12.91
C ARG A 54 -6.25 11.08 14.01
N THR A 55 -7.24 10.78 14.85
CA THR A 55 -7.17 9.74 15.89
C THR A 55 -7.74 8.40 15.44
N ASP A 56 -8.51 8.40 14.34
CA ASP A 56 -9.04 7.21 13.70
C ASP A 56 -8.52 7.16 12.26
N LEU A 57 -7.81 6.10 11.92
CA LEU A 57 -7.19 5.89 10.61
C LEU A 57 -8.03 5.00 9.68
N THR A 58 -9.25 4.69 10.05
CA THR A 58 -10.16 3.93 9.19
C THR A 58 -10.73 4.79 8.06
N LEU A 59 -11.25 4.12 7.04
CA LEU A 59 -12.07 4.78 6.01
C LEU A 59 -13.35 5.35 6.63
N PRO A 60 -13.88 6.47 6.10
CA PRO A 60 -15.17 6.99 6.53
C PRO A 60 -16.29 5.94 6.44
N ALA A 61 -17.20 5.94 7.41
CA ALA A 61 -18.27 4.95 7.49
C ALA A 61 -19.13 4.89 6.22
N CYS A 62 -19.39 6.03 5.56
CA CYS A 62 -20.10 6.06 4.29
C CYS A 62 -19.35 5.32 3.16
N GLN A 63 -18.02 5.39 3.14
CA GLN A 63 -17.20 4.66 2.16
C GLN A 63 -17.17 3.16 2.45
N LEU A 64 -17.14 2.76 3.72
CA LEU A 64 -17.25 1.35 4.11
C LEU A 64 -18.63 0.77 3.73
N ARG A 65 -19.72 1.53 3.93
CA ARG A 65 -21.06 1.13 3.46
C ARG A 65 -21.10 0.97 1.95
N LEU A 66 -20.54 1.91 1.20
CA LEU A 66 -20.47 1.82 -0.26
C LEU A 66 -19.68 0.59 -0.71
N LEU A 67 -18.51 0.35 -0.13
CA LEU A 67 -17.69 -0.82 -0.44
C LEU A 67 -18.47 -2.13 -0.18
N GLU A 68 -19.14 -2.23 0.96
CA GLU A 68 -19.94 -3.41 1.29
C GLU A 68 -21.09 -3.60 0.30
N THR A 69 -21.84 -2.53 0.01
CA THR A 69 -22.98 -2.56 -0.92
C THR A 69 -22.53 -3.01 -2.32
N VAL A 70 -21.46 -2.44 -2.84
CA VAL A 70 -20.91 -2.81 -4.14
C VAL A 70 -20.40 -4.24 -4.14
N TYR A 71 -19.70 -4.67 -3.08
CA TYR A 71 -19.16 -6.02 -2.96
C TYR A 71 -20.25 -7.10 -2.89
N GLN A 72 -21.42 -6.79 -2.36
CA GLN A 72 -22.56 -7.72 -2.39
C GLN A 72 -23.08 -7.95 -3.81
N SER A 73 -23.03 -6.93 -4.66
CA SER A 73 -23.52 -6.97 -6.04
C SER A 73 -22.48 -7.45 -7.06
N CYS A 74 -21.20 -7.06 -6.87
CA CYS A 74 -20.08 -7.46 -7.72
C CYS A 74 -18.89 -7.90 -6.86
N LYS A 75 -18.37 -9.10 -7.07
CA LYS A 75 -17.21 -9.61 -6.30
C LYS A 75 -15.86 -9.13 -6.83
N ASN A 76 -15.80 -8.68 -8.07
CA ASN A 76 -14.57 -8.16 -8.67
C ASN A 76 -14.47 -6.64 -8.47
N VAL A 77 -14.01 -6.25 -7.28
CA VAL A 77 -13.87 -4.84 -6.89
C VAL A 77 -12.39 -4.47 -6.83
N VAL A 78 -12.01 -3.43 -7.53
CA VAL A 78 -10.67 -2.81 -7.47
C VAL A 78 -10.78 -1.49 -6.72
N VAL A 79 -9.97 -1.31 -5.69
CA VAL A 79 -9.96 -0.07 -4.89
C VAL A 79 -8.75 0.78 -5.29
N LEU A 80 -9.01 2.02 -5.70
CA LEU A 80 -8.00 3.07 -5.79
C LEU A 80 -8.02 3.86 -4.48
N LEU A 81 -6.99 3.69 -3.66
CA LEU A 81 -6.90 4.30 -2.34
C LEU A 81 -6.14 5.62 -2.38
N PHE A 82 -6.87 6.71 -2.21
CA PHE A 82 -6.32 8.08 -2.14
C PHE A 82 -6.14 8.49 -0.67
N SER A 83 -4.92 8.76 -0.24
CA SER A 83 -4.64 9.19 1.12
C SER A 83 -3.27 9.85 1.24
N GLY A 84 -3.11 10.73 2.23
CA GLY A 84 -1.82 11.33 2.56
C GLY A 84 -1.06 10.57 3.65
N ARG A 85 -1.63 9.46 4.14
CA ARG A 85 -1.08 8.61 5.21
C ARG A 85 -1.49 7.16 5.03
N PRO A 86 -0.81 6.19 5.65
CA PRO A 86 -1.31 4.83 5.77
C PRO A 86 -2.63 4.81 6.53
N LEU A 87 -3.63 4.15 5.97
CA LEU A 87 -4.94 3.96 6.60
C LEU A 87 -5.11 2.50 7.04
N ALA A 88 -5.92 2.29 8.07
CA ALA A 88 -6.38 0.97 8.48
C ALA A 88 -7.50 0.53 7.52
N VAL A 89 -7.12 -0.20 6.47
CA VAL A 89 -8.01 -0.58 5.35
C VAL A 89 -8.32 -2.08 5.33
N LYS A 90 -8.43 -2.69 6.49
CA LYS A 90 -8.70 -4.12 6.65
C LYS A 90 -9.92 -4.56 5.84
N GLU A 91 -11.02 -3.83 5.94
CA GLU A 91 -12.28 -4.15 5.27
C GLU A 91 -12.13 -4.11 3.75
N ALA A 92 -11.35 -3.15 3.23
CA ALA A 92 -11.04 -3.10 1.82
C ALA A 92 -10.13 -4.27 1.40
N ALA A 93 -9.14 -4.63 2.21
CA ALA A 93 -8.24 -5.75 1.93
C ALA A 93 -8.96 -7.11 1.93
N GLU A 94 -10.02 -7.26 2.71
CA GLU A 94 -10.83 -8.49 2.78
C GLU A 94 -11.81 -8.62 1.61
N ARG A 95 -12.23 -7.52 0.99
CA ARG A 95 -13.29 -7.49 -0.03
C ARG A 95 -12.78 -7.20 -1.43
N ALA A 96 -11.80 -6.33 -1.57
CA ALA A 96 -11.29 -5.95 -2.88
C ALA A 96 -10.44 -7.07 -3.50
N SER A 97 -10.61 -7.29 -4.81
CA SER A 97 -9.75 -8.15 -5.62
C SER A 97 -8.35 -7.56 -5.77
N ALA A 98 -8.25 -6.24 -5.77
CA ALA A 98 -6.98 -5.50 -5.77
C ALA A 98 -7.14 -4.13 -5.11
N ILE A 99 -6.04 -3.64 -4.51
CA ILE A 99 -5.94 -2.28 -3.99
C ILE A 99 -4.70 -1.62 -4.60
N LEU A 100 -4.89 -0.45 -5.20
CA LEU A 100 -3.83 0.41 -5.66
C LEU A 100 -3.72 1.62 -4.72
N ALA A 101 -2.64 1.68 -3.93
CA ALA A 101 -2.35 2.84 -3.08
C ALA A 101 -1.77 3.97 -3.94
N VAL A 102 -2.61 4.92 -4.30
CA VAL A 102 -2.25 6.01 -5.23
C VAL A 102 -1.77 7.26 -4.51
N TRP A 103 -1.91 7.35 -3.20
CA TRP A 103 -1.58 8.53 -2.40
C TRP A 103 -2.31 9.78 -2.92
N PHE A 104 -1.61 10.91 -3.09
CA PHE A 104 -2.09 12.09 -3.80
C PHE A 104 -1.25 12.26 -5.07
N PRO A 105 -1.65 11.65 -6.20
CA PRO A 105 -0.79 11.42 -7.36
C PRO A 105 -0.60 12.66 -8.26
N GLY A 106 -1.23 13.79 -7.94
CA GLY A 106 -1.13 15.02 -8.72
C GLY A 106 -1.92 14.98 -10.03
N THR A 107 -1.53 15.84 -10.97
CA THR A 107 -2.29 16.13 -12.20
C THR A 107 -2.45 14.90 -13.10
N GLU A 108 -1.39 14.11 -13.28
CA GLU A 108 -1.38 12.93 -14.15
C GLU A 108 -1.84 11.63 -13.45
N GLY A 109 -2.34 11.75 -12.23
CA GLY A 109 -2.72 10.58 -11.42
C GLY A 109 -3.79 9.70 -12.05
N GLY A 110 -4.74 10.29 -12.77
CA GLY A 110 -5.77 9.56 -13.51
C GLY A 110 -5.19 8.72 -14.64
N ASN A 111 -4.31 9.32 -15.45
CA ASN A 111 -3.61 8.62 -16.55
C ASN A 111 -2.74 7.49 -16.00
N ALA A 112 -1.92 7.76 -14.98
CA ALA A 112 -1.07 6.75 -14.36
C ALA A 112 -1.85 5.57 -13.75
N ALA A 113 -3.00 5.84 -13.13
CA ALA A 113 -3.87 4.80 -12.61
C ALA A 113 -4.49 3.96 -13.75
N ALA A 114 -4.93 4.61 -14.84
CA ALA A 114 -5.48 3.94 -16.00
C ALA A 114 -4.44 3.02 -16.66
N ASP A 115 -3.21 3.48 -16.87
CA ASP A 115 -2.11 2.70 -17.45
C ASP A 115 -1.79 1.44 -16.62
N ILE A 116 -1.86 1.56 -15.28
CA ILE A 116 -1.69 0.40 -14.39
C ILE A 116 -2.88 -0.56 -14.51
N LEU A 117 -4.11 -0.04 -14.48
CA LEU A 117 -5.32 -0.86 -14.53
C LEU A 117 -5.48 -1.59 -15.87
N SER A 118 -5.08 -0.96 -16.99
CA SER A 118 -5.07 -1.59 -18.32
C SER A 118 -3.95 -2.61 -18.49
N GLY A 119 -2.90 -2.54 -17.65
CA GLY A 119 -1.71 -3.36 -17.78
C GLY A 119 -0.64 -2.80 -18.71
N ASP A 120 -0.82 -1.59 -19.25
CA ASP A 120 0.17 -0.90 -20.08
C ASP A 120 1.44 -0.58 -19.28
N VAL A 121 1.27 -0.32 -17.98
CA VAL A 121 2.37 -0.09 -17.05
C VAL A 121 2.32 -1.08 -15.89
N ASN A 122 3.42 -1.78 -15.66
CA ASN A 122 3.57 -2.66 -14.51
C ASN A 122 3.84 -1.85 -13.24
N PRO A 123 3.05 -1.99 -12.15
CA PRO A 123 3.30 -1.28 -10.91
C PRO A 123 4.66 -1.65 -10.31
N SER A 124 5.55 -0.67 -10.21
CA SER A 124 6.91 -0.83 -9.66
C SER A 124 7.05 -0.27 -8.23
N GLY A 125 6.10 0.53 -7.79
CA GLY A 125 6.09 1.14 -6.47
C GLY A 125 6.03 0.12 -5.34
N ARG A 126 6.62 0.49 -4.19
CA ARG A 126 6.52 -0.26 -2.94
C ARG A 126 6.13 0.69 -1.83
N LEU A 127 5.40 0.19 -0.85
CA LEU A 127 4.94 1.01 0.27
C LEU A 127 6.14 1.61 1.02
N ALA A 128 6.13 2.93 1.14
CA ALA A 128 7.15 3.68 1.88
C ALA A 128 6.88 3.71 3.41
N MET A 129 5.74 3.20 3.84
CA MET A 129 5.32 3.09 5.24
C MET A 129 4.51 1.80 5.41
N SER A 130 4.49 1.24 6.63
CA SER A 130 3.60 0.14 6.96
C SER A 130 2.16 0.65 7.06
N PHE A 131 1.20 -0.12 6.57
CA PHE A 131 -0.22 0.12 6.76
C PHE A 131 -0.69 -0.68 7.97
N PRO A 132 -1.31 -0.05 8.98
CA PRO A 132 -1.76 -0.73 10.17
C PRO A 132 -2.96 -1.63 9.88
N TYR A 133 -3.08 -2.70 10.66
CA TYR A 133 -4.28 -3.53 10.70
C TYR A 133 -5.46 -2.78 11.36
N CYS A 134 -5.16 -2.02 12.41
CA CYS A 134 -6.08 -1.14 13.10
C CYS A 134 -5.32 0.06 13.67
N THR A 135 -6.03 1.15 14.00
CA THR A 135 -5.44 2.37 14.56
C THR A 135 -4.66 2.12 15.85
N GLY A 136 -5.07 1.14 16.66
CA GLY A 136 -4.41 0.81 17.94
C GLY A 136 -3.00 0.24 17.80
N GLN A 137 -2.56 -0.11 16.59
CA GLN A 137 -1.17 -0.55 16.36
C GLN A 137 -0.17 0.62 16.27
N GLU A 138 -0.63 1.85 16.06
CA GLU A 138 0.29 3.00 15.93
C GLU A 138 0.92 3.41 17.27
N PRO A 139 2.22 3.75 17.29
CA PRO A 139 3.15 3.93 16.18
C PRO A 139 3.72 2.60 15.64
N LEU A 140 3.62 2.38 14.33
CA LEU A 140 4.02 1.16 13.65
C LEU A 140 5.28 1.38 12.80
N CYS A 141 6.45 1.09 13.37
CA CYS A 141 7.74 1.25 12.70
C CYS A 141 8.30 -0.09 12.22
N TYR A 142 8.64 -0.22 10.94
CA TYR A 142 9.28 -1.43 10.41
C TYR A 142 10.64 -1.74 11.07
N SER A 143 11.31 -0.72 11.61
CA SER A 143 12.65 -0.82 12.20
C SER A 143 12.65 -0.91 13.72
N HIS A 144 11.48 -1.16 14.36
CA HIS A 144 11.45 -1.28 15.80
C HIS A 144 12.25 -2.51 16.28
N LEU A 145 12.92 -2.37 17.41
CA LEU A 145 13.68 -3.46 18.00
C LEU A 145 12.74 -4.47 18.68
N PRO A 146 13.08 -5.76 18.68
CA PRO A 146 12.32 -6.74 19.41
C PRO A 146 12.34 -6.42 20.92
N THR A 147 11.21 -6.63 21.58
CA THR A 147 11.07 -6.48 23.03
C THR A 147 11.76 -7.64 23.75
N GLY A 148 11.86 -7.57 25.07
CA GLY A 148 12.40 -8.69 25.89
C GLY A 148 11.55 -9.96 25.82
N ARG A 149 10.28 -9.86 25.38
CA ARG A 149 9.36 -10.99 25.18
C ARG A 149 8.61 -10.85 23.87
N PRO A 150 9.29 -11.01 22.73
CA PRO A 150 8.66 -10.85 21.42
C PRO A 150 7.54 -11.87 21.23
N SER A 151 6.52 -11.46 20.50
CA SER A 151 5.47 -12.37 20.06
C SER A 151 6.04 -13.43 19.14
N VAL A 152 5.61 -14.67 19.32
CA VAL A 152 5.94 -15.80 18.43
C VAL A 152 4.64 -16.32 17.84
N LYS A 153 4.56 -16.33 16.51
CA LYS A 153 3.36 -16.78 15.79
C LYS A 153 2.99 -18.22 16.20
N GLY A 154 1.73 -18.41 16.56
CA GLY A 154 1.23 -19.71 17.03
C GLY A 154 1.55 -20.05 18.49
N SER A 155 2.16 -19.14 19.26
CA SER A 155 2.38 -19.33 20.68
C SER A 155 1.12 -18.98 21.47
N GLU A 156 0.74 -19.84 22.41
CA GLU A 156 -0.34 -19.59 23.38
C GLU A 156 0.12 -18.75 24.59
N ASN A 157 1.40 -18.38 24.63
CA ASN A 157 1.95 -17.61 25.74
C ASN A 157 1.45 -16.16 25.70
N ARG A 158 0.48 -15.85 26.57
CA ARG A 158 -0.09 -14.50 26.73
C ARG A 158 0.87 -13.45 27.30
N PHE A 159 2.00 -13.86 27.86
CA PHE A 159 3.00 -12.96 28.46
C PHE A 159 4.08 -12.54 27.46
N THR A 160 3.66 -12.27 26.24
CA THR A 160 4.49 -11.75 25.14
C THR A 160 4.00 -10.36 24.74
N SER A 161 4.81 -9.63 23.97
CA SER A 161 4.44 -8.33 23.39
C SER A 161 3.50 -8.53 22.20
N ALA A 162 2.24 -8.85 22.51
CA ALA A 162 1.17 -9.12 21.56
C ALA A 162 -0.10 -8.38 21.97
N TYR A 163 -0.96 -8.12 21.00
CA TYR A 163 -2.32 -7.66 21.24
C TYR A 163 -3.23 -8.86 21.50
N LEU A 164 -4.31 -8.66 22.22
CA LEU A 164 -5.33 -9.69 22.46
C LEU A 164 -6.33 -9.80 21.31
N ASP A 165 -6.52 -8.72 20.57
CA ASP A 165 -7.61 -8.51 19.61
C ASP A 165 -7.13 -8.14 18.20
N ALA A 166 -5.82 -8.02 18.01
CA ALA A 166 -5.21 -7.70 16.73
C ALA A 166 -3.90 -8.47 16.52
N PRO A 167 -3.48 -8.70 15.28
CA PRO A 167 -2.14 -9.21 14.99
C PRO A 167 -1.07 -8.19 15.39
N VAL A 168 0.15 -8.66 15.61
CA VAL A 168 1.31 -7.77 15.82
C VAL A 168 1.83 -7.23 14.48
N GLU A 169 1.72 -8.04 13.45
CA GLU A 169 2.14 -7.68 12.10
C GLU A 169 1.21 -6.62 11.51
N PRO A 170 1.75 -5.69 10.72
CA PRO A 170 0.94 -4.74 9.96
C PRO A 170 0.06 -5.45 8.92
N LEU A 171 -1.00 -4.78 8.48
CA LEU A 171 -1.81 -5.26 7.35
C LEU A 171 -0.95 -5.38 6.08
N PHE A 172 -0.18 -4.33 5.78
CA PHE A 172 0.82 -4.34 4.70
C PHE A 172 2.12 -3.73 5.23
N PRO A 173 3.25 -4.46 5.24
CA PRO A 173 4.50 -3.95 5.78
C PRO A 173 5.16 -2.93 4.85
N PHE A 174 6.07 -2.12 5.40
CA PHE A 174 7.01 -1.31 4.62
C PHE A 174 7.68 -2.15 3.52
N GLY A 175 7.75 -1.60 2.31
CA GLY A 175 8.33 -2.29 1.17
C GLY A 175 7.41 -3.30 0.47
N TYR A 176 6.20 -3.49 0.98
CA TYR A 176 5.21 -4.35 0.34
C TYR A 176 4.74 -3.76 -0.99
N GLY A 177 4.47 -4.64 -1.94
CA GLY A 177 3.86 -4.32 -3.21
C GLY A 177 3.94 -5.51 -4.16
N LEU A 178 2.95 -5.61 -5.03
CA LEU A 178 2.83 -6.66 -6.03
C LEU A 178 3.31 -6.14 -7.40
N SER A 179 3.51 -7.05 -8.32
CA SER A 179 3.93 -6.77 -9.69
C SER A 179 3.18 -7.71 -10.63
N TYR A 180 3.00 -7.31 -11.88
CA TYR A 180 2.45 -8.18 -12.94
C TYR A 180 3.47 -9.19 -13.46
N THR A 181 4.68 -9.20 -12.89
CA THR A 181 5.74 -10.15 -13.23
C THR A 181 6.42 -10.69 -11.97
N GLU A 182 7.21 -11.74 -12.13
CA GLU A 182 7.94 -12.39 -11.04
C GLU A 182 9.45 -12.15 -11.15
N PHE A 183 10.11 -12.11 -9.99
CA PHE A 183 11.55 -11.93 -9.90
C PHE A 183 12.20 -13.09 -9.15
N ARG A 184 13.36 -13.52 -9.65
CA ARG A 184 14.24 -14.43 -8.93
C ARG A 184 15.54 -13.72 -8.57
N TYR A 185 15.90 -13.81 -7.29
CA TYR A 185 17.16 -13.31 -6.76
C TYR A 185 18.13 -14.48 -6.63
N ARG A 186 19.36 -14.32 -7.13
CA ARG A 186 20.41 -15.33 -7.09
C ARG A 186 21.75 -14.70 -6.74
N ASP A 187 22.70 -15.56 -6.35
CA ASP A 187 24.11 -15.23 -6.17
C ASP A 187 24.36 -14.02 -5.25
N VAL A 188 23.51 -13.91 -4.20
CA VAL A 188 23.68 -12.83 -3.22
C VAL A 188 24.97 -13.07 -2.45
N ARG A 189 25.91 -12.14 -2.57
CA ARG A 189 27.24 -12.20 -1.95
C ARG A 189 27.54 -10.88 -1.26
N VAL A 190 28.27 -10.96 -0.16
CA VAL A 190 28.83 -9.80 0.53
C VAL A 190 30.34 -9.76 0.32
N SER A 191 30.92 -8.57 0.17
CA SER A 191 32.36 -8.39 -0.05
C SER A 191 33.20 -8.81 1.16
N SER A 192 32.64 -8.74 2.37
CA SER A 192 33.27 -9.18 3.61
C SER A 192 32.22 -9.56 4.63
N SER A 193 32.49 -10.62 5.41
CA SER A 193 31.66 -11.03 6.54
C SER A 193 31.99 -10.25 7.83
N ARG A 194 33.10 -9.53 7.85
CA ARG A 194 33.54 -8.70 8.99
C ARG A 194 34.03 -7.36 8.45
N ILE A 195 33.58 -6.29 9.05
CA ILE A 195 34.00 -4.92 8.76
C ILE A 195 34.16 -4.16 10.07
N GLU A 196 35.10 -3.20 10.09
CA GLU A 196 35.24 -2.29 11.20
C GLU A 196 34.16 -1.20 11.18
N THR A 197 33.96 -0.54 12.32
CA THR A 197 33.08 0.62 12.41
C THR A 197 33.56 1.71 11.44
N GLY A 198 32.68 2.20 10.57
CA GLY A 198 33.01 3.14 9.51
C GLY A 198 33.51 2.49 8.19
N GLY A 199 33.68 1.18 8.17
CA GLY A 199 34.02 0.42 6.96
C GLY A 199 32.85 0.31 5.97
N GLU A 200 33.19 -0.13 4.76
CA GLU A 200 32.22 -0.34 3.68
C GLU A 200 32.01 -1.84 3.41
N VAL A 201 30.77 -2.22 3.14
CA VAL A 201 30.44 -3.54 2.62
C VAL A 201 29.65 -3.40 1.33
N THR A 202 30.03 -4.17 0.33
CA THR A 202 29.29 -4.27 -0.93
C THR A 202 28.47 -5.55 -0.91
N VAL A 203 27.17 -5.44 -1.11
CA VAL A 203 26.27 -6.56 -1.34
C VAL A 203 25.98 -6.63 -2.83
N ARG A 204 26.27 -7.76 -3.44
CA ARG A 204 26.09 -8.01 -4.87
C ARG A 204 25.09 -9.14 -5.07
N GLY A 205 24.14 -8.99 -5.99
CA GLY A 205 23.16 -10.02 -6.29
C GLY A 205 22.67 -9.93 -7.73
N MET A 206 22.17 -11.01 -8.24
CA MET A 206 21.52 -11.08 -9.55
C MET A 206 20.01 -11.10 -9.38
N VAL A 207 19.31 -10.23 -10.10
CA VAL A 207 17.84 -10.22 -10.19
C VAL A 207 17.46 -10.59 -11.62
N LYS A 208 16.63 -11.59 -11.77
CA LYS A 208 16.09 -12.02 -13.06
C LYS A 208 14.58 -11.83 -13.07
N ASN A 209 14.06 -11.12 -14.07
CA ASN A 209 12.62 -11.12 -14.38
C ASN A 209 12.29 -12.49 -15.02
N THR A 210 11.38 -13.24 -14.43
CA THR A 210 10.96 -14.58 -14.89
C THR A 210 9.54 -14.63 -15.42
N GLY A 211 8.81 -13.52 -15.37
CA GLY A 211 7.49 -13.38 -15.99
C GLY A 211 7.55 -12.70 -17.34
N GLY A 212 6.39 -12.46 -17.94
CA GLY A 212 6.19 -11.95 -19.30
C GLY A 212 6.06 -10.42 -19.42
N THR A 213 6.17 -9.66 -18.34
CA THR A 213 5.95 -8.21 -18.35
C THR A 213 7.21 -7.46 -17.97
N GLU A 214 7.53 -6.42 -18.73
CA GLU A 214 8.66 -5.53 -18.42
C GLU A 214 8.39 -4.71 -17.16
N ILE A 215 9.45 -4.31 -16.48
CA ILE A 215 9.36 -3.44 -15.30
C ILE A 215 10.52 -2.44 -15.26
N LEU A 216 10.23 -1.26 -14.73
CA LEU A 216 11.23 -0.31 -14.31
C LEU A 216 11.70 -0.64 -12.88
N HIS A 217 12.94 -1.06 -12.71
CA HIS A 217 13.51 -1.35 -11.40
C HIS A 217 14.66 -0.38 -11.12
N SER A 218 14.56 0.43 -10.07
CA SER A 218 15.60 1.40 -9.68
C SER A 218 16.09 2.28 -10.83
N GLY A 219 15.17 2.75 -11.69
CA GLY A 219 15.50 3.56 -12.86
C GLY A 219 16.07 2.81 -14.06
N ARG A 220 16.09 1.48 -14.03
CA ARG A 220 16.45 0.62 -15.17
C ARG A 220 15.30 -0.28 -15.57
N GLN A 221 15.09 -0.38 -16.86
CA GLN A 221 14.15 -1.33 -17.45
C GLN A 221 14.76 -2.74 -17.41
N ILE A 222 14.11 -3.66 -16.70
CA ILE A 222 14.45 -5.08 -16.69
C ILE A 222 13.49 -5.78 -17.64
N ARG A 223 14.00 -6.16 -18.83
CA ARG A 223 13.23 -6.85 -19.83
C ARG A 223 13.00 -8.32 -19.47
N ASP A 224 12.04 -8.89 -20.13
CA ASP A 224 11.70 -10.29 -20.10
C ASP A 224 12.93 -11.20 -20.31
N GLY A 225 13.11 -12.17 -19.44
CA GLY A 225 14.25 -13.09 -19.52
C GLY A 225 15.63 -12.48 -19.22
N ALA A 226 15.76 -11.16 -19.09
CA ALA A 226 17.03 -10.49 -18.79
C ALA A 226 17.34 -10.51 -17.27
N GLY A 227 18.61 -10.58 -16.93
CA GLY A 227 19.14 -10.43 -15.58
C GLY A 227 19.78 -9.07 -15.37
N ALA A 228 19.62 -8.50 -14.19
CA ALA A 228 20.35 -7.33 -13.76
C ALA A 228 21.20 -7.65 -12.54
N VAL A 229 22.41 -7.07 -12.49
CA VAL A 229 23.29 -7.15 -11.30
C VAL A 229 23.01 -5.92 -10.45
N LEU A 230 22.63 -6.14 -9.19
CA LEU A 230 22.44 -5.10 -8.20
C LEU A 230 23.65 -5.07 -7.28
N ASP A 231 24.39 -3.97 -7.32
CA ASP A 231 25.44 -3.68 -6.36
C ASP A 231 24.90 -2.67 -5.34
N LEU A 232 24.74 -3.09 -4.10
CA LEU A 232 24.36 -2.25 -2.99
C LEU A 232 25.59 -2.02 -2.11
N CYS A 233 26.11 -0.78 -2.07
CA CYS A 233 27.19 -0.38 -1.17
C CYS A 233 26.59 0.35 0.04
N ARG A 234 26.86 -0.15 1.25
CA ARG A 234 26.45 0.50 2.50
C ARG A 234 27.68 0.82 3.34
N ARG A 235 27.84 2.10 3.66
CA ARG A 235 28.80 2.59 4.65
C ARG A 235 28.15 2.52 6.04
N LEU A 236 28.74 1.75 6.95
CA LEU A 236 28.28 1.70 8.34
C LEU A 236 28.96 2.84 9.13
N GLY A 237 28.18 3.84 9.49
CA GLY A 237 28.62 4.97 10.32
C GLY A 237 28.36 6.37 9.76
N ASN A 238 28.01 6.53 8.51
CA ASN A 238 27.50 7.79 7.95
C ASN A 238 26.24 7.55 7.10
N ARG A 239 25.31 8.52 7.12
CA ARG A 239 23.93 8.40 6.60
C ARG A 239 23.80 8.31 5.07
N ASP A 240 24.83 8.04 4.33
CA ASP A 240 24.76 8.01 2.87
C ASP A 240 24.66 6.57 2.33
N VAL A 241 23.47 6.21 1.87
CA VAL A 241 23.26 5.01 1.05
C VAL A 241 23.44 5.42 -0.41
N GLN A 242 24.59 5.09 -1.00
CA GLN A 242 24.75 5.18 -2.45
C GLN A 242 24.43 3.83 -3.08
N SER A 243 23.29 3.73 -3.77
CA SER A 243 23.02 2.61 -4.66
C SER A 243 23.71 2.88 -6.00
N ARG A 244 24.70 2.08 -6.35
CA ARG A 244 25.24 2.04 -7.73
C ARG A 244 24.65 0.82 -8.42
N VAL A 245 23.82 1.08 -9.40
CA VAL A 245 23.34 0.04 -10.34
C VAL A 245 24.24 0.13 -11.58
N LYS A 246 24.94 -0.95 -11.89
CA LYS A 246 25.68 -1.10 -13.17
C LYS A 246 24.88 -1.92 -14.13
#